data_def619df31da07446770dde6820c66c1
#
_entry.id   def619df31da07446770dde6820c66c1
#
_cell.length_a   1.000
_cell.length_b   1.000
_cell.length_c   1.000
_cell.angle_alpha   90.00
_cell.angle_beta   90.00
_cell.angle_gamma   90.00
#
_symmetry.space_group_name_H-M   'P 1'
#
loop_
_entity.id
_entity.type
_entity.pdbx_description
1 polymer ?
#
loop_
_entity_poly.entity_id
_entity_poly.type
_entity_poly.pdbx_seq_one_letter_code
_entity_poly.pdbx_strand_id
1 'polypeptide(L)'
;MAEVYKLGITASSNQPIQEVKSIEVKTNQGIVGDRHCKEFNDPYNQLSLIESENIDEYNIKFGLNLSYIEFRRNVVTKGIQLNNLVGKKIEIGKVTLEVLDLCRPCRHLNEMLKQENILKEFLRKGGVRCQILTSSHINLND
;
A
#
# COMPACT_ATOMS: atom_id res chain seq x y z
N MET A 1 10.09 15.58 -3.27
CA MET A 1 9.54 15.55 -1.93
C MET A 1 8.62 14.36 -1.74
N ALA A 2 8.74 13.68 -0.60
CA ALA A 2 7.90 12.52 -0.33
C ALA A 2 6.48 12.95 0.04
N GLU A 3 5.47 12.29 -0.51
CA GLU A 3 4.07 12.58 -0.20
C GLU A 3 3.17 11.36 -0.35
N VAL A 4 2.03 11.38 0.31
CA VAL A 4 0.93 10.45 0.09
C VAL A 4 0.17 10.91 -1.15
N TYR A 5 0.19 10.08 -2.19
CA TYR A 5 -0.39 10.44 -3.48
C TYR A 5 -1.81 9.93 -3.66
N LYS A 6 -2.06 8.68 -3.24
CA LYS A 6 -3.39 8.06 -3.27
C LYS A 6 -3.59 7.20 -2.03
N LEU A 7 -4.85 7.03 -1.63
CA LEU A 7 -5.24 6.18 -0.50
C LEU A 7 -6.38 5.27 -0.93
N GLY A 8 -6.35 4.01 -0.47
CA GLY A 8 -7.38 3.04 -0.81
C GLY A 8 -7.67 2.06 0.31
N ILE A 9 -8.93 1.69 0.42
CA ILE A 9 -9.40 0.66 1.35
C ILE A 9 -10.38 -0.26 0.64
N THR A 10 -10.55 -1.47 1.17
CA THR A 10 -11.58 -2.37 0.67
C THR A 10 -12.20 -3.14 1.84
N ALA A 11 -13.53 -3.22 1.86
CA ALA A 11 -14.26 -3.92 2.91
C ALA A 11 -14.21 -5.44 2.74
N SER A 12 -13.93 -5.94 1.55
CA SER A 12 -13.96 -7.36 1.22
C SER A 12 -12.89 -7.71 0.19
N SER A 13 -12.36 -8.95 0.27
CA SER A 13 -11.35 -9.42 -0.67
C SER A 13 -11.84 -9.51 -2.12
N ASN A 14 -13.14 -9.64 -2.32
CA ASN A 14 -13.75 -9.81 -3.64
C ASN A 14 -14.26 -8.50 -4.23
N GLN A 15 -14.13 -7.39 -3.51
CA GLN A 15 -14.57 -6.09 -3.98
C GLN A 15 -13.39 -5.27 -4.51
N PRO A 16 -13.62 -4.34 -5.44
CA PRO A 16 -12.60 -3.39 -5.86
C PRO A 16 -12.17 -2.53 -4.67
N ILE A 17 -10.90 -2.13 -4.68
CA ILE A 17 -10.42 -1.17 -3.68
C ILE A 17 -11.09 0.20 -3.93
N GLN A 18 -11.49 0.86 -2.86
CA GLN A 18 -12.12 2.17 -2.92
C GLN A 18 -11.09 3.26 -2.65
N GLU A 19 -10.98 4.22 -3.56
CA GLU A 19 -10.10 5.37 -3.38
C GLU A 19 -10.76 6.35 -2.41
N VAL A 20 -9.97 6.80 -1.41
CA VAL A 20 -10.44 7.73 -0.38
C VAL A 20 -9.43 8.87 -0.20
N LYS A 21 -9.83 9.94 0.46
CA LYS A 21 -8.99 11.13 0.69
C LYS A 21 -8.27 11.09 2.04
N SER A 22 -8.74 10.26 2.95
CA SER A 22 -8.20 10.14 4.30
C SER A 22 -8.50 8.74 4.82
N ILE A 23 -7.59 8.22 5.65
CA ILE A 23 -7.80 6.96 6.36
C ILE A 23 -7.53 7.17 7.83
N GLU A 24 -8.31 6.48 8.67
CA GLU A 24 -8.08 6.42 10.09
C GLU A 24 -7.36 5.11 10.41
N VAL A 25 -6.21 5.20 11.08
CA VAL A 25 -5.42 4.02 11.45
C VAL A 25 -5.42 3.84 12.96
N LYS A 26 -5.44 2.58 13.40
CA LYS A 26 -5.40 2.23 14.83
C LYS A 26 -4.21 1.34 15.11
N THR A 27 -3.50 1.67 16.19
CA THR A 27 -2.32 0.92 16.65
C THR A 27 -2.63 -0.57 16.76
N ASN A 28 -1.81 -1.39 16.10
CA ASN A 28 -1.89 -2.86 16.09
C ASN A 28 -3.21 -3.43 15.56
N GLN A 29 -4.03 -2.64 14.89
CA GLN A 29 -5.29 -3.12 14.32
C GLN A 29 -5.35 -3.00 12.80
N GLY A 30 -5.08 -1.83 12.26
CA GLY A 30 -5.14 -1.57 10.83
C GLY A 30 -5.90 -0.29 10.52
N ILE A 31 -6.49 -0.26 9.32
CA ILE A 31 -7.23 0.90 8.80
C ILE A 31 -8.71 0.67 9.05
N VAL A 32 -9.37 1.62 9.71
CA VAL A 32 -10.81 1.52 9.98
C VAL A 32 -11.58 1.43 8.67
N GLY A 33 -12.42 0.40 8.55
CA GLY A 33 -13.21 0.13 7.34
C GLY A 33 -12.53 -0.76 6.32
N ASP A 34 -11.25 -1.08 6.51
CA ASP A 34 -10.54 -2.02 5.64
C ASP A 34 -10.69 -3.46 6.12
N ARG A 35 -10.70 -4.41 5.18
CA ARG A 35 -10.91 -5.84 5.46
C ARG A 35 -9.89 -6.46 6.39
N HIS A 36 -8.69 -5.92 6.45
CA HIS A 36 -7.61 -6.43 7.29
C HIS A 36 -7.64 -5.87 8.72
N CYS A 37 -8.49 -4.88 8.99
CA CYS A 37 -8.55 -4.25 10.32
C CYS A 37 -9.24 -5.18 11.32
N LYS A 38 -8.55 -5.51 12.41
CA LYS A 38 -9.11 -6.30 13.51
C LYS A 38 -8.26 -6.13 14.78
N GLU A 39 -8.87 -6.40 15.96
CA GLU A 39 -8.13 -6.39 17.22
C GLU A 39 -6.99 -7.41 17.17
N PHE A 40 -5.85 -7.05 17.75
CA PHE A 40 -4.65 -7.90 17.82
C PHE A 40 -4.24 -8.45 16.44
N ASN A 41 -4.24 -7.57 15.45
CA ASN A 41 -3.94 -7.97 14.08
C ASN A 41 -2.46 -8.31 13.91
N ASP A 42 -2.18 -9.29 13.04
CA ASP A 42 -0.82 -9.60 12.62
C ASP A 42 -0.14 -8.31 12.11
N PRO A 43 1.10 -7.99 12.59
CA PRO A 43 1.80 -6.80 12.15
C PRO A 43 1.94 -6.66 10.64
N TYR A 44 2.06 -7.78 9.92
CA TYR A 44 2.24 -7.78 8.46
C TYR A 44 0.95 -7.52 7.68
N ASN A 45 -0.20 -7.46 8.36
CA ASN A 45 -1.51 -7.27 7.72
C ASN A 45 -2.16 -5.94 8.04
N GLN A 46 -1.43 -5.00 8.65
CA GLN A 46 -2.05 -3.76 9.15
C GLN A 46 -2.13 -2.66 8.09
N LEU A 47 -1.07 -2.44 7.34
CA LEU A 47 -1.03 -1.38 6.34
C LEU A 47 0.02 -1.69 5.29
N SER A 48 -0.24 -1.29 4.04
CA SER A 48 0.71 -1.48 2.94
C SER A 48 0.93 -0.18 2.17
N LEU A 49 2.17 0.01 1.70
CA LEU A 49 2.58 1.14 0.89
C LEU A 49 3.13 0.66 -0.44
N ILE A 50 2.94 1.46 -1.50
CA ILE A 50 3.56 1.20 -2.81
C ILE A 50 3.97 2.52 -3.45
N GLU A 51 5.05 2.52 -4.22
CA GLU A 51 5.53 3.70 -4.94
C GLU A 51 4.74 3.88 -6.24
N SER A 52 4.19 5.08 -6.47
CA SER A 52 3.51 5.41 -7.72
C SER A 52 4.45 5.30 -8.93
N GLU A 53 5.72 5.62 -8.73
CA GLU A 53 6.74 5.56 -9.77
C GLU A 53 6.90 4.15 -10.35
N ASN A 54 6.80 3.12 -9.52
CA ASN A 54 6.88 1.74 -9.99
C ASN A 54 5.68 1.34 -10.84
N ILE A 55 4.50 1.85 -10.50
CA ILE A 55 3.29 1.63 -11.29
C ILE A 55 3.37 2.38 -12.63
N ASP A 56 3.85 3.62 -12.61
CA ASP A 56 4.05 4.41 -13.82
C ASP A 56 5.03 3.71 -14.77
N GLU A 57 6.14 3.21 -14.26
CA GLU A 57 7.14 2.49 -15.04
C GLU A 57 6.54 1.24 -15.70
N TYR A 58 5.75 0.48 -14.95
CA TYR A 58 5.07 -0.70 -15.47
C TYR A 58 4.10 -0.34 -16.59
N ASN A 59 3.29 0.70 -16.40
CA ASN A 59 2.34 1.17 -17.41
C ASN A 59 3.05 1.59 -18.70
N ILE A 60 4.16 2.31 -18.58
CA ILE A 60 4.95 2.74 -19.73
C ILE A 60 5.55 1.53 -20.45
N LYS A 61 6.13 0.61 -19.70
CA LYS A 61 6.82 -0.57 -20.28
C LYS A 61 5.87 -1.46 -21.08
N PHE A 62 4.64 -1.62 -20.63
CA PHE A 62 3.67 -2.53 -21.26
C PHE A 62 2.56 -1.80 -22.02
N GLY A 63 2.64 -0.47 -22.17
CA GLY A 63 1.63 0.31 -22.90
C GLY A 63 0.26 0.27 -22.24
N LEU A 64 0.19 0.25 -20.91
CA LEU A 64 -1.02 0.11 -20.14
C LEU A 64 -1.37 1.42 -19.43
N ASN A 65 -2.56 1.45 -18.83
CA ASN A 65 -3.07 2.60 -18.08
C ASN A 65 -3.79 2.12 -16.81
N LEU A 66 -3.12 1.27 -16.02
CA LEU A 66 -3.66 0.77 -14.76
C LEU A 66 -3.70 1.88 -13.72
N SER A 67 -4.80 1.94 -12.96
CA SER A 67 -4.96 2.89 -11.86
C SER A 67 -4.06 2.49 -10.69
N TYR A 68 -3.55 3.46 -9.95
CA TYR A 68 -2.66 3.21 -8.81
C TYR A 68 -3.31 2.33 -7.74
N ILE A 69 -4.59 2.53 -7.44
CA ILE A 69 -5.27 1.77 -6.39
C ILE A 69 -5.60 0.33 -6.79
N GLU A 70 -5.58 0.01 -8.09
CA GLU A 70 -5.84 -1.36 -8.56
C GLU A 70 -4.79 -2.36 -8.08
N PHE A 71 -3.61 -1.89 -7.67
CA PHE A 71 -2.58 -2.74 -7.08
C PHE A 71 -2.88 -3.16 -5.64
N ARG A 72 -3.98 -2.65 -5.08
CA ARG A 72 -4.56 -3.05 -3.79
C ARG A 72 -3.63 -2.82 -2.60
N ARG A 73 -2.81 -1.80 -2.67
CA ARG A 73 -2.07 -1.27 -1.53
C ARG A 73 -2.82 -0.08 -0.95
N ASN A 74 -2.73 0.10 0.37
CA ASN A 74 -3.51 1.13 1.06
C ASN A 74 -3.01 2.54 0.77
N VAL A 75 -1.69 2.72 0.72
CA VAL A 75 -1.07 4.02 0.54
C VAL A 75 -0.16 3.98 -0.69
N VAL A 76 -0.46 4.84 -1.65
CA VAL A 76 0.40 5.03 -2.83
C VAL A 76 1.24 6.27 -2.57
N THR A 77 2.56 6.10 -2.58
CA THR A 77 3.51 7.18 -2.26
C THR A 77 4.14 7.76 -3.51
N LYS A 78 4.72 8.95 -3.35
CA LYS A 78 5.48 9.63 -4.39
C LYS A 78 6.73 10.25 -3.76
N GLY A 79 7.87 10.10 -4.45
CA GLY A 79 9.11 10.75 -4.03
C GLY A 79 9.86 10.06 -2.91
N ILE A 80 9.61 8.77 -2.65
CA ILE A 80 10.30 8.03 -1.60
C ILE A 80 10.66 6.62 -2.07
N GLN A 81 11.85 6.13 -1.70
CA GLN A 81 12.30 4.78 -2.02
C GLN A 81 11.97 3.85 -0.85
N LEU A 82 10.82 3.18 -0.93
CA LEU A 82 10.30 2.37 0.17
C LEU A 82 11.19 1.19 0.53
N ASN A 83 11.83 0.55 -0.44
CA ASN A 83 12.67 -0.62 -0.17
C ASN A 83 13.82 -0.32 0.79
N ASN A 84 14.33 0.92 0.79
CA ASN A 84 15.41 1.34 1.66
C ASN A 84 14.96 1.55 3.10
N LEU A 85 13.67 1.50 3.37
CA LEU A 85 13.09 1.77 4.68
C LEU A 85 12.78 0.50 5.47
N VAL A 86 12.93 -0.68 4.88
CA VAL A 86 12.68 -1.94 5.58
C VAL A 86 13.55 -2.01 6.85
N GLY A 87 12.91 -2.32 7.97
CA GLY A 87 13.55 -2.35 9.29
C GLY A 87 13.60 -1.01 10.00
N LYS A 88 13.06 0.05 9.40
CA LYS A 88 13.07 1.41 9.97
C LYS A 88 11.68 1.86 10.38
N LYS A 89 11.65 2.83 11.29
CA LYS A 89 10.42 3.55 11.65
C LYS A 89 10.32 4.81 10.82
N ILE A 90 9.12 5.11 10.31
CA ILE A 90 8.86 6.31 9.50
C ILE A 90 7.62 7.02 10.03
N GLU A 91 7.48 8.29 9.66
CA GLU A 91 6.30 9.08 9.99
C GLU A 91 5.59 9.51 8.71
N ILE A 92 4.26 9.33 8.68
CA ILE A 92 3.40 9.85 7.62
C ILE A 92 2.33 10.70 8.31
N GLY A 93 2.39 12.04 8.11
CA GLY A 93 1.57 12.94 8.89
C GLY A 93 1.84 12.76 10.37
N LYS A 94 0.81 12.40 11.14
CA LYS A 94 0.93 12.15 12.59
C LYS A 94 1.05 10.67 12.94
N VAL A 95 1.18 9.80 11.95
CA VAL A 95 1.22 8.35 12.16
C VAL A 95 2.67 7.88 12.09
N THR A 96 3.09 7.11 13.10
CA THR A 96 4.38 6.41 13.12
C THR A 96 4.14 4.96 12.69
N LEU A 97 4.92 4.50 11.72
CA LEU A 97 4.88 3.17 11.17
C LEU A 97 6.24 2.50 11.32
N GLU A 98 6.24 1.18 11.50
CA GLU A 98 7.46 0.38 11.35
C GLU A 98 7.37 -0.39 10.04
N VAL A 99 8.34 -0.21 9.17
CA VAL A 99 8.40 -0.89 7.88
C VAL A 99 9.01 -2.27 8.11
N LEU A 100 8.22 -3.32 7.90
CA LEU A 100 8.59 -4.68 8.29
C LEU A 100 9.25 -5.48 7.19
N ASP A 101 8.67 -5.46 5.98
CA ASP A 101 9.15 -6.29 4.87
C ASP A 101 8.56 -5.79 3.56
N LEU A 102 9.10 -6.31 2.46
CA LEU A 102 8.57 -6.05 1.12
C LEU A 102 7.24 -6.79 0.93
N CYS A 103 6.29 -6.15 0.23
CA CYS A 103 5.12 -6.85 -0.29
C CYS A 103 5.54 -7.66 -1.50
N ARG A 104 5.10 -8.91 -1.55
CA ARG A 104 5.34 -9.77 -2.71
C ARG A 104 4.10 -9.79 -3.58
N PRO A 105 4.23 -9.67 -4.92
CA PRO A 105 3.09 -9.82 -5.80
C PRO A 105 2.60 -11.26 -5.73
N CYS A 106 1.29 -11.48 -5.96
CA CYS A 106 0.71 -12.80 -5.91
C CYS A 106 -0.06 -13.10 -7.20
N ARG A 107 -0.34 -14.37 -7.42
CA ARG A 107 -1.10 -14.82 -8.59
C ARG A 107 -2.49 -14.17 -8.64
N HIS A 108 -3.10 -13.95 -7.47
CA HIS A 108 -4.40 -13.29 -7.37
C HIS A 108 -4.37 -11.88 -7.99
N LEU A 109 -3.30 -11.11 -7.76
CA LEU A 109 -3.14 -9.80 -8.36
C LEU A 109 -3.02 -9.88 -9.89
N ASN A 110 -2.26 -10.86 -10.41
CA ASN A 110 -2.19 -11.12 -11.85
C ASN A 110 -3.59 -11.32 -12.44
N GLU A 111 -4.39 -12.17 -11.79
CA GLU A 111 -5.74 -12.50 -12.26
C GLU A 111 -6.67 -11.29 -12.19
N MET A 112 -6.65 -10.52 -11.10
CA MET A 112 -7.49 -9.34 -10.93
C MET A 112 -7.18 -8.26 -11.96
N LEU A 113 -5.92 -8.02 -12.26
CA LEU A 113 -5.49 -7.01 -13.22
C LEU A 113 -5.45 -7.54 -14.65
N LYS A 114 -5.68 -8.85 -14.83
CA LYS A 114 -5.59 -9.54 -16.14
C LYS A 114 -4.23 -9.29 -16.80
N GLN A 115 -3.16 -9.34 -15.98
CA GLN A 115 -1.78 -9.08 -16.39
C GLN A 115 -0.90 -10.26 -16.01
N GLU A 116 -0.22 -10.85 -16.99
CA GLU A 116 0.64 -12.02 -16.77
C GLU A 116 2.02 -11.63 -16.19
N ASN A 117 2.41 -10.39 -16.31
CA ASN A 117 3.77 -9.94 -15.98
C ASN A 117 3.92 -9.38 -14.56
N ILE A 118 2.83 -9.27 -13.79
CA ILE A 118 2.84 -8.64 -12.46
C ILE A 118 3.81 -9.36 -11.51
N LEU A 119 3.73 -10.70 -11.43
CA LEU A 119 4.60 -11.47 -10.53
C LEU A 119 6.08 -11.20 -10.80
N LYS A 120 6.46 -11.17 -12.07
CA LYS A 120 7.85 -10.97 -12.46
C LYS A 120 8.31 -9.53 -12.23
N GLU A 121 7.52 -8.57 -12.68
CA GLU A 121 7.91 -7.16 -12.67
C GLU A 121 7.88 -6.54 -11.27
N PHE A 122 7.02 -7.04 -10.38
CA PHE A 122 6.86 -6.48 -9.04
C PHE A 122 7.49 -7.30 -7.93
N LEU A 123 8.41 -8.23 -8.23
CA LEU A 123 9.10 -9.01 -7.21
C LEU A 123 9.75 -8.14 -6.12
N ARG A 124 10.29 -6.97 -6.50
CA ARG A 124 10.90 -6.01 -5.56
C ARG A 124 10.29 -4.61 -5.66
N LYS A 125 9.16 -4.47 -6.35
CA LYS A 125 8.50 -3.18 -6.61
C LYS A 125 7.07 -3.16 -6.10
N GLY A 126 6.65 -4.19 -5.39
CA GLY A 126 5.29 -4.34 -4.90
C GLY A 126 4.96 -3.53 -3.66
N GLY A 127 5.91 -2.77 -3.13
CA GLY A 127 5.74 -1.96 -1.94
C GLY A 127 6.19 -2.66 -0.67
N VAL A 128 5.77 -2.12 0.47
CA VAL A 128 6.17 -2.61 1.79
C VAL A 128 4.96 -2.80 2.70
N ARG A 129 5.12 -3.68 3.68
CA ARG A 129 4.14 -3.93 4.75
C ARG A 129 4.59 -3.23 6.02
N CYS A 130 3.67 -2.57 6.70
CA CYS A 130 3.96 -1.77 7.89
C CYS A 130 3.08 -2.13 9.05
N GLN A 131 3.66 -2.03 10.26
CA GLN A 131 2.93 -2.07 11.53
C GLN A 131 2.61 -0.65 11.97
N ILE A 132 1.39 -0.42 12.43
CA ILE A 132 0.93 0.88 12.90
C ILE A 132 1.31 1.02 14.37
N LEU A 133 2.16 2.01 14.68
CA LEU A 133 2.64 2.24 16.04
C LEU A 133 1.84 3.31 16.78
N THR A 134 1.21 4.25 16.07
CA THR A 134 0.38 5.30 16.66
C THR A 134 -0.94 5.42 15.92
N SER A 135 -2.03 5.65 16.66
CA SER A 135 -3.35 5.84 16.08
C SER A 135 -3.55 7.30 15.68
N SER A 136 -3.93 7.55 14.44
CA SER A 136 -4.27 8.88 13.93
C SER A 136 -4.86 8.74 12.52
N HIS A 137 -4.82 9.82 11.75
CA HIS A 137 -5.27 9.85 10.36
C HIS A 137 -4.10 10.08 9.41
N ILE A 138 -4.20 9.47 8.23
CA ILE A 138 -3.30 9.77 7.11
C ILE A 138 -4.16 10.42 6.02
N ASN A 139 -3.74 11.57 5.54
CA ASN A 139 -4.45 12.34 4.52
C ASN A 139 -3.62 12.41 3.24
N LEU A 140 -4.29 12.69 2.12
CA LEU A 140 -3.57 12.99 0.88
C LEU A 140 -2.59 14.12 1.12
N ASN A 141 -1.43 14.04 0.47
CA ASN A 141 -0.32 15.00 0.54
C ASN A 141 0.46 14.99 1.87
N ASP A 142 0.15 14.09 2.78
CA ASP A 142 0.95 13.93 4.02
C ASP A 142 2.41 13.41 3.73
#